data_eac500f0c3b0234baa0f9019f56d9fd0
#
_entry.id   eac500f0c3b0234baa0f9019f56d9fd0
#
_cell.length_a   1.000
_cell.length_b   1.000
_cell.length_c   1.000
_cell.angle_alpha   90.00
_cell.angle_beta   90.00
_cell.angle_gamma   90.00
#
_symmetry.space_group_name_H-M   'P 1'
#
loop_
_entity.id
_entity.type
_entity.pdbx_description
1 polymer ?
#
loop_
_entity_poly.entity_id
_entity_poly.type
_entity_poly.pdbx_seq_one_letter_code
_entity_poly.pdbx_strand_id
1 'polypeptide(L)'
;YDPIGKRWPSKFFNLTARIISGIRLHDFNCGLKAYRRKVVKAVEVYGEMHRYIPILAKNAGFKRIGEKVVEHHERKYGHSKFGIERMVKGYLDLISITFMSHFGRSPMYLFGSLGTLMFLAGFIAVAWIIVEKFTIGAPLTNQPLFYLAMLAIVLGVQLFLAGFLGEMIN
;
A
#
# COMPACT_ATOMS: atom_id res chain seq x y z
N TYR A 1 27.95 -4.88 -12.03
CA TYR A 1 28.36 -6.04 -11.20
C TYR A 1 27.86 -5.82 -9.77
N ASP A 2 26.59 -6.16 -9.50
CA ASP A 2 26.06 -6.14 -8.14
C ASP A 2 26.25 -7.50 -7.47
N PRO A 3 26.73 -7.57 -6.20
CA PRO A 3 26.86 -8.80 -5.48
C PRO A 3 25.52 -9.54 -5.35
N ILE A 4 25.57 -10.87 -5.41
CA ILE A 4 24.42 -11.78 -5.47
C ILE A 4 23.37 -11.47 -4.39
N GLY A 5 23.79 -11.09 -3.18
CA GLY A 5 22.90 -10.74 -2.07
C GLY A 5 22.04 -9.49 -2.27
N LYS A 6 22.36 -8.62 -3.25
CA LYS A 6 21.56 -7.41 -3.57
C LYS A 6 20.60 -7.61 -4.74
N ARG A 7 20.79 -8.64 -5.56
CA ARG A 7 19.99 -8.91 -6.74
C ARG A 7 18.58 -9.41 -6.40
N TRP A 8 18.45 -10.25 -5.40
CA TRP A 8 17.18 -10.83 -4.99
C TRP A 8 16.19 -9.80 -4.42
N PRO A 9 16.59 -8.95 -3.44
CA PRO A 9 15.72 -7.91 -2.93
C PRO A 9 15.30 -6.89 -4.00
N SER A 10 16.22 -6.52 -4.89
CA SER A 10 15.93 -5.60 -5.99
C SER A 10 14.97 -6.19 -7.01
N LYS A 11 15.13 -7.47 -7.39
CA LYS A 11 14.20 -8.16 -8.29
C LYS A 11 12.81 -8.28 -7.71
N PHE A 12 12.71 -8.63 -6.43
CA PHE A 12 11.43 -8.74 -5.74
C PHE A 12 10.74 -7.38 -5.64
N PHE A 13 11.47 -6.32 -5.28
CA PHE A 13 10.97 -4.95 -5.28
C PHE A 13 10.45 -4.52 -6.66
N ASN A 14 11.24 -4.73 -7.71
CA ASN A 14 10.85 -4.36 -9.06
C ASN A 14 9.64 -5.16 -9.56
N LEU A 15 9.55 -6.45 -9.20
CA LEU A 15 8.38 -7.28 -9.50
C LEU A 15 7.12 -6.73 -8.81
N THR A 16 7.20 -6.45 -7.52
CA THR A 16 6.09 -5.89 -6.73
C THR A 16 5.67 -4.53 -7.28
N ALA A 17 6.63 -3.64 -7.54
CA ALA A 17 6.38 -2.32 -8.12
C ALA A 17 5.71 -2.42 -9.51
N ARG A 18 6.11 -3.39 -10.33
CA ARG A 18 5.52 -3.67 -11.64
C ARG A 18 4.07 -4.14 -11.55
N ILE A 19 3.80 -5.10 -10.65
CA ILE A 19 2.45 -5.66 -10.44
C ILE A 19 1.52 -4.55 -9.94
N ILE A 20 1.95 -3.82 -8.92
CA ILE A 20 1.15 -2.80 -8.26
C ILE A 20 0.89 -1.59 -9.18
N SER A 21 1.94 -1.09 -9.84
CA SER A 21 1.83 0.09 -10.71
C SER A 21 1.25 -0.22 -12.09
N GLY A 22 1.32 -1.49 -12.53
CA GLY A 22 1.00 -1.89 -13.89
C GLY A 22 1.90 -1.22 -14.95
N ILE A 23 3.13 -0.84 -14.58
CA ILE A 23 4.13 -0.27 -15.47
C ILE A 23 5.21 -1.33 -15.74
N ARG A 24 5.46 -1.62 -16.99
CA ARG A 24 6.45 -2.64 -17.40
C ARG A 24 7.86 -2.03 -17.50
N LEU A 25 8.48 -1.76 -16.34
CA LEU A 25 9.89 -1.36 -16.24
C LEU A 25 10.69 -2.49 -15.59
N HIS A 26 11.93 -2.70 -16.05
CA HIS A 26 12.84 -3.69 -15.48
C HIS A 26 13.50 -3.17 -14.20
N ASP A 27 13.76 -1.86 -14.13
CA ASP A 27 14.36 -1.25 -12.94
C ASP A 27 13.74 0.12 -12.60
N PHE A 28 13.03 0.17 -11.48
CA PHE A 28 12.48 1.41 -10.91
C PHE A 28 13.54 2.21 -10.14
N ASN A 29 14.62 1.56 -9.69
CA ASN A 29 15.65 2.18 -8.84
C ASN A 29 16.78 2.84 -9.66
N CYS A 30 16.79 2.71 -10.99
CA CYS A 30 17.79 3.35 -11.82
C CYS A 30 17.82 4.86 -11.57
N GLY A 31 19.01 5.41 -11.29
CA GLY A 31 19.19 6.85 -11.04
C GLY A 31 19.11 7.69 -12.33
N LEU A 32 19.38 7.09 -13.49
CA LEU A 32 19.32 7.79 -14.78
C LEU A 32 17.89 7.80 -15.31
N LYS A 33 17.26 8.96 -15.27
CA LYS A 33 15.88 9.14 -15.72
C LYS A 33 15.75 10.43 -16.51
N ALA A 34 15.03 10.38 -17.63
CA ALA A 34 14.75 11.53 -18.48
C ALA A 34 13.24 11.77 -18.59
N TYR A 35 12.82 13.00 -18.44
CA TYR A 35 11.42 13.40 -18.46
C TYR A 35 11.17 14.56 -19.40
N ARG A 36 10.01 14.57 -20.02
CA ARG A 36 9.54 15.74 -20.76
C ARG A 36 9.17 16.85 -19.78
N ARG A 37 9.42 18.11 -20.15
CA ARG A 37 9.10 19.29 -19.29
C ARG A 37 7.66 19.29 -18.76
N LYS A 38 6.69 18.83 -19.55
CA LYS A 38 5.28 18.74 -19.15
C LYS A 38 5.09 17.79 -17.97
N VAL A 39 5.81 16.65 -17.94
CA VAL A 39 5.77 15.69 -16.83
C VAL A 39 6.34 16.29 -15.57
N VAL A 40 7.52 16.93 -15.67
CA VAL A 40 8.18 17.54 -14.52
C VAL A 40 7.33 18.64 -13.86
N LYS A 41 6.57 19.40 -14.66
CA LYS A 41 5.67 20.44 -14.14
C LYS A 41 4.37 19.89 -13.55
N ALA A 42 3.96 18.69 -13.91
CA ALA A 42 2.70 18.08 -13.48
C ALA A 42 2.86 17.14 -12.28
N VAL A 43 4.09 16.71 -11.98
CA VAL A 43 4.38 15.74 -10.93
C VAL A 43 5.10 16.43 -9.78
N GLU A 44 4.47 16.48 -8.62
CA GLU A 44 5.10 16.92 -7.38
C GLU A 44 5.83 15.75 -6.74
N VAL A 45 7.12 15.94 -6.46
CA VAL A 45 8.00 14.95 -5.85
C VAL A 45 8.49 15.47 -4.52
N TYR A 46 8.19 14.76 -3.45
CA TYR A 46 8.66 15.08 -2.10
C TYR A 46 9.30 13.84 -1.44
N GLY A 47 10.21 14.06 -0.52
CA GLY A 47 10.91 13.00 0.21
C GLY A 47 11.63 12.01 -0.70
N GLU A 48 11.54 10.73 -0.39
CA GLU A 48 12.19 9.62 -1.13
C GLU A 48 11.41 9.19 -2.38
N MET A 49 10.39 9.95 -2.82
CA MET A 49 9.52 9.60 -3.95
C MET A 49 10.20 9.65 -5.32
N HIS A 50 11.47 10.05 -5.40
CA HIS A 50 12.23 10.08 -6.65
C HIS A 50 12.29 8.74 -7.40
N ARG A 51 12.11 7.61 -6.70
CA ARG A 51 12.06 6.28 -7.30
C ARG A 51 10.75 6.03 -8.02
N TYR A 52 9.68 6.63 -7.56
CA TYR A 52 8.30 6.40 -7.98
C TYR A 52 7.78 7.42 -8.98
N ILE A 53 8.64 8.31 -9.50
CA ILE A 53 8.25 9.28 -10.52
C ILE A 53 7.52 8.65 -11.71
N PRO A 54 7.90 7.44 -12.21
CA PRO A 54 7.13 6.79 -13.26
C PRO A 54 5.68 6.50 -12.86
N ILE A 55 5.45 6.12 -11.59
CA ILE A 55 4.11 5.85 -11.06
C ILE A 55 3.31 7.14 -10.94
N LEU A 56 3.92 8.18 -10.37
CA LEU A 56 3.31 9.50 -10.23
C LEU A 56 2.97 10.09 -11.61
N ALA A 57 3.86 9.94 -12.59
CA ALA A 57 3.62 10.37 -13.96
C ALA A 57 2.44 9.62 -14.62
N LYS A 58 2.34 8.30 -14.40
CA LYS A 58 1.20 7.51 -14.87
C LYS A 58 -0.11 8.00 -14.25
N ASN A 59 -0.12 8.28 -12.94
CA ASN A 59 -1.28 8.79 -12.21
C ASN A 59 -1.70 10.19 -12.69
N ALA A 60 -0.72 11.02 -13.09
CA ALA A 60 -0.95 12.31 -13.73
C ALA A 60 -1.39 12.21 -15.20
N GLY A 61 -1.63 10.98 -15.72
CA GLY A 61 -2.15 10.75 -17.06
C GLY A 61 -1.10 10.51 -18.15
N PHE A 62 0.20 10.50 -17.82
CA PHE A 62 1.28 10.23 -18.78
C PHE A 62 1.51 8.74 -18.95
N LYS A 63 0.87 8.12 -19.94
CA LYS A 63 0.91 6.66 -20.18
C LYS A 63 2.14 6.18 -20.96
N ARG A 64 2.86 7.08 -21.66
CA ARG A 64 4.01 6.71 -22.49
C ARG A 64 5.30 6.69 -21.66
N ILE A 65 5.53 5.57 -20.99
CA ILE A 65 6.72 5.31 -20.17
C ILE A 65 7.51 4.20 -20.84
N GLY A 66 8.77 4.46 -21.13
CA GLY A 66 9.68 3.52 -21.78
C GLY A 66 11.00 3.43 -21.01
N GLU A 67 11.80 2.45 -21.37
CA GLU A 67 13.15 2.27 -20.84
C GLU A 67 14.13 2.04 -21.99
N LYS A 68 15.38 2.41 -21.76
CA LYS A 68 16.49 2.16 -22.67
C LYS A 68 17.63 1.54 -21.86
N VAL A 69 18.21 0.49 -22.42
CA VAL A 69 19.39 -0.16 -21.82
C VAL A 69 20.56 0.82 -21.87
N VAL A 70 21.23 0.97 -20.73
CA VAL A 70 22.44 1.77 -20.58
C VAL A 70 23.56 0.91 -20.01
N GLU A 71 24.80 1.20 -20.38
CA GLU A 71 25.95 0.52 -19.80
C GLU A 71 26.14 0.99 -18.37
N HIS A 72 26.25 0.03 -17.46
CA HIS A 72 26.50 0.28 -16.06
C HIS A 72 27.96 0.00 -15.72
N HIS A 73 28.68 1.04 -15.41
CA HIS A 73 30.10 0.91 -14.98
C HIS A 73 30.20 0.72 -13.48
N GLU A 74 31.16 -0.08 -13.06
CA GLU A 74 31.44 -0.30 -11.66
C GLU A 74 31.88 1.00 -10.97
N ARG A 75 31.38 1.22 -9.75
CA ARG A 75 31.72 2.41 -8.98
C ARG A 75 33.19 2.41 -8.59
N LYS A 76 33.94 3.39 -9.03
CA LYS A 76 35.37 3.52 -8.73
C LYS A 76 35.65 4.00 -7.31
N TYR A 77 34.73 4.79 -6.71
CA TYR A 77 34.93 5.39 -5.38
C TYR A 77 33.66 5.27 -4.54
N GLY A 78 33.84 5.14 -3.21
CA GLY A 78 32.76 5.12 -2.22
C GLY A 78 32.12 3.75 -1.99
N HIS A 79 31.49 3.60 -0.83
CA HIS A 79 30.77 2.40 -0.41
C HIS A 79 29.26 2.54 -0.65
N SER A 80 28.62 1.43 -0.98
CA SER A 80 27.16 1.38 -1.15
C SER A 80 26.49 1.45 0.23
N LYS A 81 25.69 2.49 0.45
CA LYS A 81 24.82 2.65 1.65
C LYS A 81 23.49 1.88 1.52
N PHE A 82 23.49 0.75 0.85
CA PHE A 82 22.28 -0.08 0.69
C PHE A 82 22.09 -0.92 1.95
N GLY A 83 21.18 -0.51 2.83
CA GLY A 83 20.80 -1.23 4.04
C GLY A 83 19.36 -1.76 3.97
N ILE A 84 19.01 -2.68 4.87
CA ILE A 84 17.66 -3.24 5.04
C ILE A 84 16.64 -2.12 5.32
N GLU A 85 17.03 -1.12 6.09
CA GLU A 85 16.21 0.06 6.41
C GLU A 85 15.70 0.78 5.15
N ARG A 86 16.58 0.96 4.16
CA ARG A 86 16.22 1.61 2.90
C ARG A 86 15.26 0.75 2.05
N MET A 87 15.36 -0.56 2.17
CA MET A 87 14.44 -1.49 1.52
C MET A 87 13.04 -1.41 2.15
N VAL A 88 12.96 -1.44 3.49
CA VAL A 88 11.69 -1.31 4.22
C VAL A 88 11.02 0.03 3.91
N LYS A 89 11.77 1.14 3.98
CA LYS A 89 11.26 2.46 3.58
C LYS A 89 10.73 2.46 2.15
N GLY A 90 11.46 1.85 1.21
CA GLY A 90 11.01 1.74 -0.17
C GLY A 90 9.69 0.98 -0.32
N TYR A 91 9.48 -0.11 0.42
CA TYR A 91 8.19 -0.82 0.39
C TYR A 91 7.06 -0.01 1.01
N LEU A 92 7.28 0.65 2.14
CA LEU A 92 6.29 1.52 2.76
C LEU A 92 5.89 2.66 1.83
N ASP A 93 6.85 3.29 1.17
CA ASP A 93 6.58 4.33 0.17
C ASP A 93 5.77 3.80 -1.01
N LEU A 94 6.09 2.58 -1.51
CA LEU A 94 5.35 1.95 -2.59
C LEU A 94 3.89 1.70 -2.20
N ILE A 95 3.66 1.17 -1.00
CA ILE A 95 2.32 0.95 -0.46
C ILE A 95 1.58 2.29 -0.33
N SER A 96 2.23 3.30 0.24
CA SER A 96 1.64 4.63 0.44
C SER A 96 1.24 5.28 -0.89
N ILE A 97 2.13 5.28 -1.89
CA ILE A 97 1.85 5.86 -3.21
C ILE A 97 0.72 5.11 -3.91
N THR A 98 0.72 3.78 -3.81
CA THR A 98 -0.33 2.95 -4.41
C THR A 98 -1.67 3.21 -3.75
N PHE A 99 -1.68 3.27 -2.43
CA PHE A 99 -2.86 3.58 -1.64
C PHE A 99 -3.41 4.96 -2.02
N MET A 100 -2.56 5.99 -2.02
CA MET A 100 -2.95 7.35 -2.41
C MET A 100 -3.43 7.43 -3.86
N SER A 101 -2.85 6.62 -4.78
CA SER A 101 -3.27 6.61 -6.19
C SER A 101 -4.66 6.05 -6.39
N HIS A 102 -5.02 5.00 -5.63
CA HIS A 102 -6.29 4.30 -5.80
C HIS A 102 -7.40 4.85 -4.89
N PHE A 103 -7.05 5.20 -3.67
CA PHE A 103 -8.00 5.57 -2.62
C PHE A 103 -7.82 6.99 -2.10
N GLY A 104 -6.81 7.73 -2.57
CA GLY A 104 -6.52 9.09 -2.11
C GLY A 104 -7.66 10.07 -2.36
N ARG A 105 -8.52 9.82 -3.36
CA ARG A 105 -9.68 10.69 -3.65
C ARG A 105 -10.91 10.36 -2.83
N SER A 106 -11.01 9.14 -2.28
CA SER A 106 -12.18 8.71 -1.52
C SER A 106 -11.85 7.51 -0.62
N PRO A 107 -11.11 7.73 0.47
CA PRO A 107 -10.75 6.69 1.44
C PRO A 107 -11.98 6.07 2.11
N MET A 108 -13.11 6.81 2.14
CA MET A 108 -14.37 6.33 2.67
C MET A 108 -14.90 5.08 1.98
N TYR A 109 -14.70 4.94 0.65
CA TYR A 109 -15.15 3.72 -0.05
C TYR A 109 -14.44 2.47 0.44
N LEU A 110 -13.15 2.53 0.73
CA LEU A 110 -12.41 1.37 1.23
C LEU A 110 -12.72 1.12 2.71
N PHE A 111 -12.40 2.09 3.54
CA PHE A 111 -12.50 1.93 5.00
C PHE A 111 -13.94 1.89 5.49
N GLY A 112 -14.82 2.71 4.91
CA GLY A 112 -16.23 2.74 5.26
C GLY A 112 -16.93 1.43 4.87
N SER A 113 -16.70 0.90 3.66
CA SER A 113 -17.32 -0.36 3.25
C SER A 113 -16.81 -1.55 4.08
N LEU A 114 -15.49 -1.65 4.31
CA LEU A 114 -14.91 -2.70 5.14
C LEU A 114 -15.36 -2.58 6.59
N GLY A 115 -15.39 -1.36 7.12
CA GLY A 115 -15.87 -1.08 8.48
C GLY A 115 -17.33 -1.47 8.67
N THR A 116 -18.20 -1.10 7.73
CA THR A 116 -19.63 -1.47 7.75
C THR A 116 -19.81 -2.98 7.68
N LEU A 117 -19.06 -3.65 6.80
CA LEU A 117 -19.14 -5.11 6.67
C LEU A 117 -18.69 -5.82 7.95
N MET A 118 -17.59 -5.39 8.56
CA MET A 118 -17.11 -5.96 9.84
C MET A 118 -18.09 -5.69 10.97
N PHE A 119 -18.65 -4.48 11.05
CA PHE A 119 -19.66 -4.12 12.02
C PHE A 119 -20.90 -5.01 11.92
N LEU A 120 -21.44 -5.17 10.72
CA LEU A 120 -22.62 -6.02 10.48
C LEU A 120 -22.34 -7.50 10.78
N ALA A 121 -21.19 -8.02 10.36
CA ALA A 121 -20.80 -9.38 10.67
C ALA A 121 -20.69 -9.64 12.18
N GLY A 122 -20.04 -8.72 12.90
CA GLY A 122 -19.95 -8.78 14.37
C GLY A 122 -21.32 -8.69 15.03
N PHE A 123 -22.17 -7.77 14.57
CA PHE A 123 -23.53 -7.60 15.08
C PHE A 123 -24.39 -8.86 14.89
N ILE A 124 -24.35 -9.48 13.72
CA ILE A 124 -25.06 -10.73 13.41
C ILE A 124 -24.54 -11.86 14.30
N ALA A 125 -23.22 -11.96 14.50
CA ALA A 125 -22.63 -12.97 15.35
C ALA A 125 -23.06 -12.81 16.82
N VAL A 126 -23.08 -11.58 17.34
CA VAL A 126 -23.58 -11.30 18.70
C VAL A 126 -25.06 -11.66 18.83
N ALA A 127 -25.88 -11.26 17.85
CA ALA A 127 -27.30 -11.58 17.85
C ALA A 127 -27.54 -13.10 17.85
N TRP A 128 -26.78 -13.84 17.05
CA TRP A 128 -26.81 -15.31 17.02
C TRP A 128 -26.50 -15.93 18.40
N ILE A 129 -25.41 -15.49 19.04
CA ILE A 129 -24.98 -15.98 20.35
C ILE A 129 -26.05 -15.66 21.43
N ILE A 130 -26.70 -14.51 21.35
CA ILE A 130 -27.78 -14.15 22.27
C ILE A 130 -28.97 -15.10 22.11
N VAL A 131 -29.37 -15.42 20.86
CA VAL A 131 -30.45 -16.37 20.60
C VAL A 131 -30.08 -17.76 21.15
N GLU A 132 -28.85 -18.22 20.92
CA GLU A 132 -28.34 -19.49 21.43
C GLU A 132 -28.38 -19.56 22.96
N LYS A 133 -28.05 -18.47 23.65
CA LYS A 133 -28.16 -18.36 25.10
C LYS A 133 -29.58 -18.61 25.59
N PHE A 134 -30.59 -18.02 24.94
CA PHE A 134 -31.98 -18.17 25.34
C PHE A 134 -32.59 -19.52 24.99
N THR A 135 -32.07 -20.19 23.94
CA THR A 135 -32.59 -21.48 23.48
C THR A 135 -31.92 -22.68 24.18
N ILE A 136 -30.61 -22.61 24.40
CA ILE A 136 -29.79 -23.73 24.86
C ILE A 136 -29.20 -23.46 26.25
N GLY A 137 -29.28 -22.22 26.77
CA GLY A 137 -28.74 -21.84 28.06
C GLY A 137 -27.21 -21.73 28.13
N ALA A 138 -26.54 -21.65 26.98
CA ALA A 138 -25.08 -21.59 26.88
C ALA A 138 -24.53 -20.28 27.51
N PRO A 139 -23.46 -20.35 28.35
CA PRO A 139 -22.87 -19.15 28.92
C PRO A 139 -22.16 -18.32 27.85
N LEU A 140 -22.45 -17.01 27.77
CA LEU A 140 -21.87 -16.09 26.78
C LEU A 140 -20.34 -16.01 26.88
N THR A 141 -19.82 -16.00 28.10
CA THR A 141 -18.40 -15.78 28.40
C THR A 141 -17.50 -16.96 28.03
N ASN A 142 -18.05 -18.16 27.83
CA ASN A 142 -17.27 -19.35 27.46
C ASN A 142 -17.16 -19.55 25.94
N GLN A 143 -17.71 -18.63 25.14
CA GLN A 143 -17.68 -18.73 23.68
C GLN A 143 -16.61 -17.79 23.11
N PRO A 144 -15.52 -18.30 22.51
CA PRO A 144 -14.50 -17.48 21.86
C PRO A 144 -15.09 -16.58 20.76
N LEU A 145 -16.15 -17.03 20.12
CA LEU A 145 -16.86 -16.29 19.07
C LEU A 145 -17.44 -14.97 19.60
N PHE A 146 -17.87 -14.91 20.85
CA PHE A 146 -18.37 -13.68 21.47
C PHE A 146 -17.31 -12.57 21.50
N TYR A 147 -16.09 -12.91 21.89
CA TYR A 147 -14.98 -11.95 21.92
C TYR A 147 -14.55 -11.50 20.52
N LEU A 148 -14.54 -12.42 19.57
CA LEU A 148 -14.26 -12.10 18.16
C LEU A 148 -15.34 -11.19 17.56
N ALA A 149 -16.61 -11.43 17.87
CA ALA A 149 -17.71 -10.61 17.41
C ALA A 149 -17.65 -9.18 18.00
N MET A 150 -17.36 -9.05 19.28
CA MET A 150 -17.15 -7.75 19.92
C MET A 150 -15.95 -7.02 19.31
N LEU A 151 -14.84 -7.71 19.08
CA LEU A 151 -13.67 -7.13 18.41
C LEU A 151 -14.02 -6.66 16.99
N ALA A 152 -14.79 -7.45 16.23
CA ALA A 152 -15.21 -7.08 14.88
C ALA A 152 -16.09 -5.83 14.87
N ILE A 153 -17.00 -5.66 15.83
CA ILE A 153 -17.82 -4.45 16.00
C ILE A 153 -16.92 -3.24 16.25
N VAL A 154 -16.00 -3.33 17.22
CA VAL A 154 -15.11 -2.21 17.58
C VAL A 154 -14.21 -1.82 16.40
N LEU A 155 -13.58 -2.81 15.74
CA LEU A 155 -12.75 -2.57 14.56
C LEU A 155 -13.58 -2.01 13.41
N GLY A 156 -14.81 -2.48 13.22
CA GLY A 156 -15.73 -1.97 12.20
C GLY A 156 -16.02 -0.49 12.37
N VAL A 157 -16.33 -0.06 13.60
CA VAL A 157 -16.54 1.36 13.92
C VAL A 157 -15.25 2.17 13.71
N GLN A 158 -14.11 1.66 14.15
CA GLN A 158 -12.81 2.35 13.98
C GLN A 158 -12.45 2.54 12.51
N LEU A 159 -12.63 1.52 11.68
CA LEU A 159 -12.37 1.62 10.24
C LEU A 159 -13.33 2.61 9.58
N PHE A 160 -14.61 2.59 9.95
CA PHE A 160 -15.58 3.55 9.42
C PHE A 160 -15.19 4.99 9.75
N LEU A 161 -14.83 5.25 11.01
CA LEU A 161 -14.36 6.58 11.46
C LEU A 161 -13.05 6.99 10.77
N ALA A 162 -12.12 6.05 10.56
CA ALA A 162 -10.87 6.31 9.81
C ALA A 162 -11.16 6.71 8.37
N GLY A 163 -12.12 6.04 7.71
CA GLY A 163 -12.57 6.39 6.37
C GLY A 163 -13.19 7.78 6.30
N PHE A 164 -14.05 8.10 7.27
CA PHE A 164 -14.70 9.41 7.36
C PHE A 164 -13.70 10.54 7.62
N LEU A 165 -12.76 10.34 8.55
CA LEU A 165 -11.69 11.31 8.79
C LEU A 165 -10.79 11.50 7.56
N GLY A 166 -10.45 10.42 6.87
CA GLY A 166 -9.70 10.48 5.62
C GLY A 166 -10.40 11.29 4.53
N GLU A 167 -11.70 11.20 4.43
CA GLU A 167 -12.52 11.99 3.49
C GLU A 167 -12.55 13.49 3.88
N MET A 168 -12.61 13.79 5.17
CA MET A 168 -12.63 15.18 5.66
C MET A 168 -11.29 15.93 5.47
N ILE A 169 -10.17 15.20 5.45
CA ILE A 169 -8.84 15.80 5.30
C ILE A 169 -8.49 16.01 3.81
N ASN A 170 -9.17 15.35 2.89
CA ASN A 170 -8.89 15.37 1.46
C ASN A 170 -9.60 16.51 0.75
#